data_d9eb4e47f870f2bca70c9ed494ec0fa8
#
_entry.id   d9eb4e47f870f2bca70c9ed494ec0fa8
#
_cell.length_a   1.000
_cell.length_b   1.000
_cell.length_c   1.000
_cell.angle_alpha   90.00
_cell.angle_beta   90.00
_cell.angle_gamma   90.00
#
_symmetry.space_group_name_H-M   'P 1'
#
loop_
_entity.id
_entity.type
_entity.pdbx_description
1 polymer ?
#
loop_
_entity_poly.entity_id
_entity_poly.type
_entity_poly.pdbx_seq_one_letter_code
_entity_poly.pdbx_strand_id
1 'polypeptide(L)'
;APRHRVPSVGSRLELPRAGRFDPARARALGVPVQQWKLLQQGQSVLVKGRTVAPAEVLGAPRRGLSMVFSGDTAPCAALEQAAQGADLLICDATYALPEQEAQAAQWGHSTFGQSAALAARAGAHRLWLTHYSPMITDPEADLPQAQSIFPAAVCGADGMQITLQYEEA
;
A
#
# COMPACT_ATOMS: atom_id res chain seq x y z
N ALA A 1 5.33 6.12 14.06
CA ALA A 1 6.31 5.03 14.14
C ALA A 1 5.60 3.74 14.58
N PRO A 2 6.05 2.57 14.16
CA PRO A 2 5.60 1.28 14.66
C PRO A 2 5.72 1.19 16.19
N ARG A 3 4.88 0.38 16.82
CA ARG A 3 4.89 0.16 18.27
C ARG A 3 5.54 -1.19 18.57
N HIS A 4 6.84 -1.15 18.86
CA HIS A 4 7.64 -2.33 19.19
C HIS A 4 8.59 -2.03 20.35
N ARG A 5 9.17 -3.07 20.99
CA ARG A 5 10.12 -2.91 22.13
C ARG A 5 11.49 -2.38 21.72
N VAL A 6 11.90 -2.64 20.48
CA VAL A 6 13.10 -2.05 19.86
C VAL A 6 12.68 -1.15 18.70
N PRO A 7 13.54 -0.21 18.27
CA PRO A 7 13.22 0.62 17.10
C PRO A 7 12.85 -0.24 15.89
N SER A 8 11.67 -0.02 15.36
CA SER A 8 11.14 -0.69 14.17
C SER A 8 10.71 0.36 13.14
N VAL A 9 10.78 0.01 11.87
CA VAL A 9 10.43 0.89 10.75
C VAL A 9 9.37 0.22 9.88
N GLY A 10 8.23 0.87 9.76
CA GLY A 10 7.25 0.57 8.71
C GLY A 10 7.48 1.49 7.51
N SER A 11 7.08 1.05 6.35
CA SER A 11 7.25 1.79 5.10
C SER A 11 5.95 1.80 4.29
N ARG A 12 5.63 2.95 3.69
CA ARG A 12 4.61 3.07 2.66
C ARG A 12 5.30 3.44 1.35
N LEU A 13 5.11 2.60 0.33
CA LEU A 13 5.55 2.86 -1.04
C LEU A 13 4.35 3.28 -1.86
N GLU A 14 4.52 4.33 -2.66
CA GLU A 14 3.48 4.84 -3.53
C GLU A 14 4.00 4.98 -4.96
N LEU A 15 3.22 4.54 -5.91
CA LEU A 15 3.40 4.79 -7.33
C LEU A 15 2.29 5.74 -7.79
N PRO A 16 2.56 7.05 -7.87
CA PRO A 16 1.55 8.01 -8.27
C PRO A 16 1.13 7.80 -9.72
N ARG A 17 -0.12 8.10 -10.04
CA ARG A 17 -0.67 8.03 -11.39
C ARG A 17 -1.12 9.41 -11.85
N ALA A 18 -0.46 9.95 -12.86
CA ALA A 18 -0.85 11.21 -13.48
C ALA A 18 -2.25 11.17 -14.09
N GLY A 19 -2.87 12.32 -14.25
CA GLY A 19 -4.12 12.46 -15.00
C GLY A 19 -3.99 11.98 -16.45
N ARG A 20 -5.12 11.71 -17.10
CA ARG A 20 -5.10 11.37 -18.53
C ARG A 20 -4.54 12.54 -19.32
N PHE A 21 -3.63 12.25 -20.23
CA PHE A 21 -3.10 13.24 -21.17
C PHE A 21 -4.17 13.58 -22.21
N ASP A 22 -4.31 14.89 -22.48
CA ASP A 22 -5.26 15.40 -23.47
C ASP A 22 -4.49 15.83 -24.75
N PRO A 23 -4.50 14.97 -25.78
CA PRO A 23 -3.84 15.29 -27.05
C PRO A 23 -4.44 16.50 -27.76
N ALA A 24 -5.74 16.77 -27.59
CA ALA A 24 -6.39 17.90 -28.24
C ALA A 24 -5.90 19.22 -27.63
N ARG A 25 -5.84 19.30 -26.31
CA ARG A 25 -5.26 20.46 -25.62
C ARG A 25 -3.78 20.65 -25.97
N ALA A 26 -3.00 19.58 -26.00
CA ALA A 26 -1.57 19.67 -26.35
C ALA A 26 -1.37 20.23 -27.76
N ARG A 27 -2.19 19.78 -28.74
CA ARG A 27 -2.16 20.32 -30.11
C ARG A 27 -2.61 21.79 -30.15
N ALA A 28 -3.66 22.16 -29.44
CA ALA A 28 -4.15 23.55 -29.38
C ALA A 28 -3.09 24.50 -28.80
N LEU A 29 -2.27 24.02 -27.85
CA LEU A 29 -1.13 24.76 -27.30
C LEU A 29 0.12 24.72 -28.18
N GLY A 30 0.06 24.02 -29.31
CA GLY A 30 1.16 23.92 -30.26
C GLY A 30 2.31 23.03 -29.78
N VAL A 31 2.07 22.15 -28.80
CA VAL A 31 3.11 21.25 -28.24
C VAL A 31 3.44 20.16 -29.27
N PRO A 32 4.71 20.06 -29.72
CA PRO A 32 5.13 18.96 -30.59
C PRO A 32 4.94 17.59 -29.93
N VAL A 33 4.56 16.59 -30.75
CA VAL A 33 4.29 15.21 -30.23
C VAL A 33 5.52 14.64 -29.50
N GLN A 34 6.72 14.96 -29.94
CA GLN A 34 7.99 14.52 -29.33
C GLN A 34 8.14 15.00 -27.87
N GLN A 35 7.47 16.08 -27.49
CA GLN A 35 7.52 16.66 -26.13
C GLN A 35 6.38 16.17 -25.23
N TRP A 36 5.39 15.45 -25.74
CA TRP A 36 4.25 14.97 -24.96
C TRP A 36 4.67 14.08 -23.78
N LYS A 37 5.67 13.21 -24.01
CA LYS A 37 6.19 12.33 -22.96
C LYS A 37 6.76 13.11 -21.77
N LEU A 38 7.39 14.26 -22.00
CA LEU A 38 7.91 15.11 -20.94
C LEU A 38 6.77 15.64 -20.05
N LEU A 39 5.71 16.16 -20.68
CA LEU A 39 4.52 16.60 -19.95
C LEU A 39 3.85 15.47 -19.17
N GLN A 40 3.75 14.27 -19.75
CA GLN A 40 3.23 13.10 -19.05
C GLN A 40 4.08 12.67 -17.85
N GLN A 41 5.38 12.98 -17.89
CA GLN A 41 6.34 12.74 -16.79
C GLN A 41 6.40 13.90 -15.77
N GLY A 42 5.52 14.89 -15.89
CA GLY A 42 5.46 16.01 -14.97
C GLY A 42 6.44 17.15 -15.29
N GLN A 43 7.11 17.13 -16.45
CA GLN A 43 8.05 18.17 -16.86
C GLN A 43 7.38 19.22 -17.75
N SER A 44 7.61 20.49 -17.47
CA SER A 44 7.15 21.58 -18.34
C SER A 44 8.01 21.66 -19.60
N VAL A 45 7.41 22.12 -20.70
CA VAL A 45 8.09 22.28 -22.01
C VAL A 45 7.96 23.71 -22.50
N LEU A 46 8.97 24.16 -23.26
CA LEU A 46 8.96 25.47 -23.88
C LEU A 46 8.46 25.36 -25.32
N VAL A 47 7.37 26.06 -25.63
CA VAL A 47 6.75 26.07 -26.96
C VAL A 47 6.61 27.51 -27.44
N LYS A 48 7.32 27.90 -28.50
CA LYS A 48 7.28 29.23 -29.09
C LYS A 48 7.45 30.37 -28.08
N GLY A 49 8.38 30.19 -27.11
CA GLY A 49 8.65 31.18 -26.07
C GLY A 49 7.69 31.16 -24.87
N ARG A 50 6.68 30.25 -24.84
CA ARG A 50 5.77 30.04 -23.73
C ARG A 50 6.08 28.73 -23.03
N THR A 51 6.13 28.72 -21.71
CA THR A 51 6.20 27.48 -20.93
C THR A 51 4.80 26.88 -20.83
N VAL A 52 4.68 25.62 -21.23
CA VAL A 52 3.48 24.80 -21.06
C VAL A 52 3.71 23.85 -19.90
N ALA A 53 2.88 23.93 -18.87
CA ALA A 53 2.97 23.07 -17.70
C ALA A 53 2.14 21.78 -17.89
N PRO A 54 2.51 20.67 -17.22
CA PRO A 54 1.74 19.41 -17.24
C PRO A 54 0.25 19.59 -16.95
N ALA A 55 -0.11 20.42 -15.97
CA ALA A 55 -1.50 20.68 -15.58
C ALA A 55 -2.37 21.27 -16.71
N GLU A 56 -1.77 21.84 -17.75
CA GLU A 56 -2.51 22.40 -18.89
C GLU A 56 -3.00 21.30 -19.86
N VAL A 57 -2.38 20.11 -19.82
CA VAL A 57 -2.65 19.00 -20.73
C VAL A 57 -2.96 17.67 -20.04
N LEU A 58 -2.86 17.65 -18.71
CA LEU A 58 -3.25 16.47 -17.90
C LEU A 58 -4.58 16.76 -17.22
N GLY A 59 -5.42 15.73 -17.17
CA GLY A 59 -6.62 15.75 -16.33
C GLY A 59 -6.29 15.65 -14.83
N ALA A 60 -7.31 15.49 -14.00
CA ALA A 60 -7.13 15.28 -12.57
C ALA A 60 -6.24 14.04 -12.29
N PRO A 61 -5.41 14.07 -11.24
CA PRO A 61 -4.66 12.91 -10.79
C PRO A 61 -5.58 11.71 -10.59
N ARG A 62 -5.11 10.53 -10.97
CA ARG A 62 -5.83 9.26 -10.78
C ARG A 62 -5.27 8.51 -9.58
N ARG A 63 -6.06 7.59 -9.02
CA ARG A 63 -5.58 6.71 -7.96
C ARG A 63 -4.33 5.97 -8.43
N GLY A 64 -3.24 6.12 -7.70
CA GLY A 64 -2.00 5.39 -7.90
C GLY A 64 -2.07 3.98 -7.29
N LEU A 65 -0.91 3.35 -7.14
CA LEU A 65 -0.76 2.11 -6.38
C LEU A 65 -0.01 2.38 -5.10
N SER A 66 -0.32 1.64 -4.05
CA SER A 66 0.38 1.76 -2.77
C SER A 66 0.54 0.42 -2.08
N MET A 67 1.68 0.25 -1.43
CA MET A 67 2.01 -0.91 -0.62
C MET A 67 2.53 -0.43 0.73
N VAL A 68 2.10 -1.10 1.80
CA VAL A 68 2.57 -0.82 3.15
C VAL A 68 3.20 -2.06 3.73
N PHE A 69 4.37 -1.90 4.31
CA PHE A 69 5.05 -2.90 5.11
C PHE A 69 5.10 -2.40 6.56
N SER A 70 4.55 -3.17 7.49
CA SER A 70 4.41 -2.73 8.89
C SER A 70 5.73 -2.67 9.64
N GLY A 71 6.71 -3.52 9.28
CA GLY A 71 7.75 -3.93 10.20
C GLY A 71 7.15 -4.67 11.40
N ASP A 72 7.97 -4.96 12.40
CA ASP A 72 7.53 -5.61 13.63
C ASP A 72 6.78 -4.60 14.49
N THR A 73 5.52 -4.87 14.80
CA THR A 73 4.68 -3.89 15.52
C THR A 73 3.42 -4.49 16.12
N ALA A 74 3.06 -3.98 17.30
CA ALA A 74 1.68 -4.07 17.78
C ALA A 74 0.79 -3.13 16.93
N PRO A 75 -0.54 -3.37 16.87
CA PRO A 75 -1.47 -2.47 16.21
C PRO A 75 -1.34 -1.05 16.76
N CYS A 76 -1.24 -0.07 15.86
CA CYS A 76 -1.13 1.33 16.25
C CYS A 76 -1.76 2.27 15.20
N ALA A 77 -2.19 3.45 15.66
CA ALA A 77 -2.83 4.44 14.81
C ALA A 77 -1.94 4.88 13.61
N ALA A 78 -0.62 4.96 13.83
CA ALA A 78 0.32 5.34 12.78
C ALA A 78 0.36 4.31 11.63
N LEU A 79 0.32 3.01 11.95
CA LEU A 79 0.24 1.96 10.93
C LEU A 79 -1.12 1.98 10.23
N GLU A 80 -2.21 2.13 10.98
CA GLU A 80 -3.56 2.22 10.41
C GLU A 80 -3.68 3.39 9.43
N GLN A 81 -3.17 4.56 9.82
CA GLN A 81 -3.10 5.72 8.93
C GLN A 81 -2.22 5.46 7.69
N ALA A 82 -1.05 4.85 7.87
CA ALA A 82 -0.19 4.50 6.74
C ALA A 82 -0.84 3.48 5.79
N ALA A 83 -1.64 2.56 6.31
CA ALA A 83 -2.31 1.51 5.54
C ALA A 83 -3.60 1.98 4.85
N GLN A 84 -4.07 3.22 5.08
CA GLN A 84 -5.31 3.70 4.48
C GLN A 84 -5.33 3.54 2.97
N GLY A 85 -6.32 2.76 2.48
CA GLY A 85 -6.55 2.49 1.06
C GLY A 85 -5.39 1.80 0.35
N ALA A 86 -4.48 1.14 1.06
CA ALA A 86 -3.35 0.44 0.45
C ALA A 86 -3.82 -0.72 -0.43
N ASP A 87 -3.20 -0.88 -1.60
CA ASP A 87 -3.47 -2.03 -2.48
C ASP A 87 -2.96 -3.33 -1.86
N LEU A 88 -1.90 -3.24 -1.07
CA LEU A 88 -1.35 -4.35 -0.30
C LEU A 88 -0.82 -3.84 1.05
N LEU A 89 -1.27 -4.46 2.13
CA LEU A 89 -0.66 -4.36 3.45
C LEU A 89 0.07 -5.68 3.76
N ILE A 90 1.36 -5.59 4.02
CA ILE A 90 2.19 -6.69 4.56
C ILE A 90 2.38 -6.38 6.04
N CYS A 91 1.83 -7.22 6.91
CA CYS A 91 1.68 -6.91 8.33
C CYS A 91 2.24 -7.97 9.24
N ASP A 92 2.83 -7.52 10.35
CA ASP A 92 3.21 -8.38 11.48
C ASP A 92 2.01 -9.23 11.91
N ALA A 93 2.25 -10.50 12.08
CA ALA A 93 1.30 -11.51 12.54
C ALA A 93 2.04 -12.60 13.31
N THR A 94 2.79 -12.16 14.33
CA THR A 94 3.68 -13.04 15.11
C THR A 94 2.89 -14.11 15.86
N TYR A 95 1.65 -13.84 16.25
CA TYR A 95 0.79 -14.72 17.01
C TYR A 95 -0.48 -15.07 16.22
N ALA A 96 -0.92 -16.35 16.31
CA ALA A 96 -2.07 -16.77 15.55
C ALA A 96 -3.40 -16.54 16.30
N LEU A 97 -3.42 -16.77 17.61
CA LEU A 97 -4.64 -16.96 18.38
C LEU A 97 -5.06 -15.69 19.13
N PRO A 98 -6.38 -15.42 19.28
CA PRO A 98 -6.89 -14.29 20.03
C PRO A 98 -6.43 -14.27 21.50
N GLU A 99 -6.28 -15.43 22.13
CA GLU A 99 -5.84 -15.56 23.51
C GLU A 99 -4.41 -15.06 23.72
N GLN A 100 -3.66 -14.90 22.64
CA GLN A 100 -2.27 -14.42 22.64
C GLN A 100 -2.17 -12.90 22.54
N GLU A 101 -3.28 -12.15 22.45
CA GLU A 101 -3.26 -10.68 22.28
C GLU A 101 -2.49 -9.96 23.39
N ALA A 102 -2.66 -10.39 24.65
CA ALA A 102 -1.93 -9.80 25.77
C ALA A 102 -0.40 -10.01 25.63
N GLN A 103 0.00 -11.19 25.20
CA GLN A 103 1.40 -11.54 24.93
C GLN A 103 1.95 -10.75 23.73
N ALA A 104 1.19 -10.67 22.65
CA ALA A 104 1.53 -9.88 21.47
C ALA A 104 1.76 -8.40 21.84
N ALA A 105 0.85 -7.80 22.60
CA ALA A 105 0.98 -6.43 23.07
C ALA A 105 2.21 -6.23 23.97
N GLN A 106 2.53 -7.18 24.84
CA GLN A 106 3.70 -7.15 25.73
C GLN A 106 5.02 -7.09 24.95
N TRP A 107 5.10 -7.84 23.84
CA TRP A 107 6.29 -7.93 23.02
C TRP A 107 6.32 -6.90 21.86
N GLY A 108 5.22 -6.23 21.61
CA GLY A 108 5.10 -5.23 20.55
C GLY A 108 4.81 -5.84 19.18
N HIS A 109 4.04 -6.91 19.14
CA HIS A 109 3.63 -7.63 17.94
C HIS A 109 2.10 -7.67 17.80
N SER A 110 1.63 -8.29 16.72
CA SER A 110 0.22 -8.44 16.41
C SER A 110 -0.20 -9.91 16.35
N THR A 111 -1.50 -10.16 16.59
CA THR A 111 -2.12 -11.43 16.22
C THR A 111 -2.70 -11.37 14.80
N PHE A 112 -3.01 -12.52 14.22
CA PHE A 112 -3.68 -12.63 12.91
C PHE A 112 -4.97 -11.81 12.87
N GLY A 113 -5.81 -11.95 13.90
CA GLY A 113 -7.05 -11.18 14.02
C GLY A 113 -6.84 -9.69 14.16
N GLN A 114 -5.84 -9.25 14.92
CA GLN A 114 -5.52 -7.83 15.08
C GLN A 114 -5.04 -7.20 13.78
N SER A 115 -4.19 -7.89 13.00
CA SER A 115 -3.71 -7.40 11.70
C SER A 115 -4.83 -7.37 10.67
N ALA A 116 -5.73 -8.36 10.68
CA ALA A 116 -6.93 -8.38 9.85
C ALA A 116 -7.89 -7.23 10.19
N ALA A 117 -8.11 -6.97 11.49
CA ALA A 117 -8.96 -5.86 11.94
C ALA A 117 -8.36 -4.50 11.56
N LEU A 118 -7.04 -4.33 11.63
CA LEU A 118 -6.36 -3.11 11.19
C LEU A 118 -6.52 -2.94 9.67
N ALA A 119 -6.31 -3.98 8.88
CA ALA A 119 -6.48 -3.95 7.42
C ALA A 119 -7.92 -3.55 7.03
N ALA A 120 -8.92 -4.09 7.73
CA ALA A 120 -10.32 -3.76 7.50
C ALA A 120 -10.63 -2.29 7.82
N ARG A 121 -10.18 -1.77 8.97
CA ARG A 121 -10.38 -0.35 9.33
C ARG A 121 -9.65 0.61 8.41
N ALA A 122 -8.46 0.23 7.97
CA ALA A 122 -7.69 1.01 7.00
C ALA A 122 -8.27 0.96 5.57
N GLY A 123 -9.22 0.08 5.30
CA GLY A 123 -9.73 -0.12 3.94
C GLY A 123 -8.66 -0.62 2.97
N ALA A 124 -7.71 -1.43 3.45
CA ALA A 124 -6.72 -2.06 2.57
C ALA A 124 -7.43 -3.04 1.62
N HIS A 125 -6.86 -3.27 0.44
CA HIS A 125 -7.47 -4.17 -0.55
C HIS A 125 -7.01 -5.61 -0.38
N ARG A 126 -5.78 -5.82 0.10
CA ARG A 126 -5.17 -7.13 0.37
C ARG A 126 -4.33 -7.08 1.62
N LEU A 127 -4.27 -8.19 2.33
CA LEU A 127 -3.45 -8.37 3.52
C LEU A 127 -2.58 -9.61 3.36
N TRP A 128 -1.27 -9.44 3.52
CA TRP A 128 -0.33 -10.53 3.72
C TRP A 128 0.11 -10.53 5.18
N LEU A 129 -0.17 -11.64 5.88
CA LEU A 129 0.31 -11.89 7.22
C LEU A 129 1.75 -12.40 7.14
N THR A 130 2.64 -11.89 7.97
CA THR A 130 4.07 -12.25 7.95
C THR A 130 4.66 -12.24 9.35
N HIS A 131 5.94 -12.56 9.47
CA HIS A 131 6.67 -12.51 10.74
C HIS A 131 6.12 -13.49 11.80
N TYR A 132 5.83 -14.71 11.39
CA TYR A 132 5.29 -15.73 12.29
C TYR A 132 6.27 -16.13 13.37
N SER A 133 5.77 -16.35 14.60
CA SER A 133 6.53 -17.00 15.65
C SER A 133 6.97 -18.40 15.20
N PRO A 134 8.18 -18.84 15.54
CA PRO A 134 8.62 -20.23 15.30
C PRO A 134 7.69 -21.28 15.92
N MET A 135 6.80 -20.89 16.82
CA MET A 135 5.79 -21.78 17.41
C MET A 135 4.62 -22.07 16.46
N ILE A 136 4.43 -21.25 15.43
CA ILE A 136 3.40 -21.45 14.40
C ILE A 136 4.01 -22.32 13.30
N THR A 137 3.75 -23.61 13.34
CA THR A 137 4.29 -24.58 12.37
C THR A 137 3.50 -24.64 11.07
N ASP A 138 2.23 -24.25 11.11
CA ASP A 138 1.32 -24.20 9.95
C ASP A 138 0.45 -22.93 10.03
N PRO A 139 0.89 -21.80 9.48
CA PRO A 139 0.12 -20.55 9.49
C PRO A 139 -1.24 -20.66 8.77
N GLU A 140 -1.34 -21.53 7.77
CA GLU A 140 -2.58 -21.70 6.99
C GLU A 140 -3.70 -22.32 7.85
N ALA A 141 -3.37 -23.14 8.84
CA ALA A 141 -4.35 -23.73 9.75
C ALA A 141 -5.09 -22.65 10.57
N ASP A 142 -4.41 -21.55 10.90
CA ASP A 142 -4.95 -20.43 11.70
C ASP A 142 -5.50 -19.28 10.84
N LEU A 143 -5.24 -19.27 9.53
CA LEU A 143 -5.67 -18.23 8.60
C LEU A 143 -7.18 -17.92 8.63
N PRO A 144 -8.09 -18.90 8.82
CA PRO A 144 -9.53 -18.64 8.90
C PRO A 144 -9.93 -17.59 9.94
N GLN A 145 -9.17 -17.42 11.01
CA GLN A 145 -9.40 -16.38 12.02
C GLN A 145 -9.24 -14.96 11.44
N ALA A 146 -8.18 -14.76 10.65
CA ALA A 146 -7.99 -13.49 9.97
C ALA A 146 -9.03 -13.30 8.85
N GLN A 147 -9.33 -14.34 8.09
CA GLN A 147 -10.27 -14.27 6.96
C GLN A 147 -11.72 -14.04 7.40
N SER A 148 -12.09 -14.43 8.60
CA SER A 148 -13.41 -14.09 9.17
C SER A 148 -13.60 -12.57 9.35
N ILE A 149 -12.51 -11.82 9.49
CA ILE A 149 -12.50 -10.35 9.69
C ILE A 149 -12.16 -9.64 8.38
N PHE A 150 -11.19 -10.16 7.64
CA PHE A 150 -10.71 -9.61 6.38
C PHE A 150 -10.53 -10.73 5.34
N PRO A 151 -11.55 -11.00 4.50
CA PRO A 151 -11.55 -12.16 3.60
C PRO A 151 -10.38 -12.23 2.61
N ALA A 152 -9.77 -11.08 2.28
CA ALA A 152 -8.60 -11.01 1.39
C ALA A 152 -7.26 -11.18 2.13
N ALA A 153 -7.27 -11.72 3.36
CA ALA A 153 -6.06 -12.11 4.08
C ALA A 153 -5.48 -13.40 3.53
N VAL A 154 -4.16 -13.45 3.40
CA VAL A 154 -3.40 -14.65 3.05
C VAL A 154 -2.15 -14.75 3.91
N CYS A 155 -1.65 -15.95 4.11
CA CYS A 155 -0.35 -16.16 4.72
C CYS A 155 0.75 -15.82 3.72
N GLY A 156 1.59 -14.83 4.08
CA GLY A 156 2.77 -14.49 3.30
C GLY A 156 3.88 -15.52 3.50
N ALA A 157 4.58 -15.85 2.44
CA ALA A 157 5.70 -16.78 2.46
C ALA A 157 6.87 -16.22 1.65
N ASP A 158 8.08 -16.69 1.96
CA ASP A 158 9.28 -16.32 1.22
C ASP A 158 9.16 -16.70 -0.27
N GLY A 159 9.51 -15.75 -1.14
CA GLY A 159 9.40 -15.92 -2.57
C GLY A 159 8.01 -15.68 -3.16
N MET A 160 7.00 -15.39 -2.34
CA MET A 160 5.67 -15.03 -2.81
C MET A 160 5.69 -13.73 -3.63
N GLN A 161 4.95 -13.69 -4.72
CA GLN A 161 4.93 -12.56 -5.64
C GLN A 161 3.50 -12.12 -5.95
N ILE A 162 3.31 -10.84 -6.12
CA ILE A 162 2.06 -10.25 -6.61
C ILE A 162 2.34 -9.11 -7.58
N THR A 163 1.53 -9.00 -8.60
CA THR A 163 1.53 -7.82 -9.49
C THR A 163 0.33 -6.95 -9.15
N LEU A 164 0.60 -5.74 -8.65
CA LEU A 164 -0.43 -4.73 -8.45
C LEU A 164 -0.68 -4.01 -9.78
N GLN A 165 -1.94 -3.83 -10.14
CA GLN A 165 -2.34 -3.20 -11.39
C GLN A 165 -3.27 -2.03 -11.10
N TYR A 166 -3.21 -1.00 -11.96
CA TYR A 166 -4.16 0.10 -11.89
C TYR A 166 -5.57 -0.41 -12.22
N GLU A 167 -6.52 -0.04 -11.39
CA GLU A 167 -7.93 -0.18 -11.77
C GLU A 167 -8.21 0.77 -12.95
N GLU A 168 -8.71 0.22 -14.05
CA GLU A 168 -9.22 1.04 -15.15
C GLU A 168 -10.62 1.54 -14.77
N ALA A 169 -10.75 2.88 -14.75
CA ALA A 169 -12.03 3.56 -14.57
C ALA A 169 -12.75 3.70 -15.92
#